data_66317547968d612f39f69b4c12427f7a
#
_entry.id   66317547968d612f39f69b4c12427f7a
#
_cell.length_a   1.000
_cell.length_b   1.000
_cell.length_c   1.000
_cell.angle_alpha   90.00
_cell.angle_beta   90.00
_cell.angle_gamma   90.00
#
_symmetry.space_group_name_H-M   'P 1'
#
loop_
_entity.id
_entity.type
_entity.pdbx_description
1 polymer ?
#
loop_
_entity_poly.entity_id
_entity_poly.type
_entity_poly.pdbx_seq_one_letter_code
_entity_poly.pdbx_strand_id
1 'polypeptide(L)'
;MTPSIHGNRHWLALIVLCLGVLMIVLDTTIVNVALPSIAADLGFTETSLVWVVNAYMLTFGGCLLLGGRLGDLYGHRKLFLGGITLFTLASLACGMANSQILLVCARAVQGLGGAVVSAVSLSLIMNLFTETGERAKAMGVYGFVCAGGGSIGVLLGGLLTNLLSWHWIFLVNLPIGIVVYALCVALLPSARGHAHGERLDVAGAVTVTASLMLAVYAVVNGNEAGWTSAQTLGLLFTALALLAVFLIIEARVQHPLMPLGLFRSRNVATANVVGVLWAAAMFAWFFISALYLQRVLGYRPLQVGLAFLPASLIMAFFSLGLSARVVMRFGLRLPLAVGLLVAACGLALFARAPINGSFVLDVLPGMILFGFGAGIAFNAVLLAAMSDVDPGDSGLASGIVNTSLMMGGALGLAVLASLAAARSDAMQASESATAALNSGYHVAFLFGAIFAAAAGVLGGLLLRPGQPGGAGARPDADSHGVATTGSAPTTGNAAAAEHY
;
A
#
# COMPACT_ATOMS: atom_id res chain seq x y z
N MET A 1 25.08 23.27 -10.66
CA MET A 1 26.09 22.39 -10.04
C MET A 1 25.57 21.99 -8.66
N THR A 2 25.03 20.79 -8.52
CA THR A 2 24.64 20.21 -7.24
C THR A 2 25.93 19.75 -6.53
N PRO A 3 26.15 20.09 -5.25
CA PRO A 3 27.31 19.59 -4.53
C PRO A 3 27.23 18.08 -4.43
N SER A 4 28.19 17.39 -5.02
CA SER A 4 28.37 15.95 -4.85
C SER A 4 28.60 15.67 -3.36
N ILE A 5 27.67 14.95 -2.76
CA ILE A 5 27.79 14.50 -1.38
C ILE A 5 28.85 13.39 -1.36
N HIS A 6 30.08 13.73 -0.93
CA HIS A 6 31.23 12.83 -0.95
C HIS A 6 31.09 11.72 0.09
N GLY A 7 31.35 10.47 -0.32
CA GLY A 7 31.56 9.34 0.55
C GLY A 7 30.29 8.79 1.25
N ASN A 8 30.39 8.43 2.50
CA ASN A 8 29.34 7.73 3.29
C ASN A 8 28.07 8.56 3.59
N ARG A 9 28.02 9.86 3.27
CA ARG A 9 26.89 10.74 3.62
C ARG A 9 25.60 10.38 2.87
N HIS A 10 25.64 9.96 1.59
CA HIS A 10 24.43 9.59 0.85
C HIS A 10 23.84 8.27 1.36
N TRP A 11 24.67 7.33 1.83
CA TRP A 11 24.19 6.10 2.49
C TRP A 11 23.56 6.39 3.86
N LEU A 12 24.12 7.34 4.63
CA LEU A 12 23.48 7.80 5.87
C LEU A 12 22.13 8.48 5.59
N ALA A 13 22.04 9.29 4.55
CA ALA A 13 20.77 9.88 4.12
C ALA A 13 19.73 8.81 3.73
N LEU A 14 20.16 7.75 3.03
CA LEU A 14 19.29 6.59 2.75
C LEU A 14 18.74 5.95 4.03
N ILE A 15 19.62 5.73 5.03
CA ILE A 15 19.18 5.14 6.32
C ILE A 15 18.12 6.02 6.98
N VAL A 16 18.30 7.36 6.97
CA VAL A 16 17.31 8.28 7.54
C VAL A 16 15.98 8.24 6.83
N LEU A 17 16.00 8.22 5.49
CA LEU A 17 14.78 8.07 4.69
C LEU A 17 14.09 6.72 4.94
N CYS A 18 14.87 5.64 5.01
CA CYS A 18 14.38 4.31 5.32
C CYS A 18 13.81 4.21 6.74
N LEU A 19 14.38 4.90 7.74
CA LEU A 19 13.80 4.98 9.08
C LEU A 19 12.44 5.69 9.08
N GLY A 20 12.29 6.77 8.30
CA GLY A 20 11.00 7.43 8.12
C GLY A 20 9.95 6.51 7.51
N VAL A 21 10.33 5.75 6.48
CA VAL A 21 9.43 4.75 5.85
C VAL A 21 9.13 3.60 6.80
N LEU A 22 10.13 3.11 7.54
CA LEU A 22 9.96 2.06 8.55
C LEU A 22 8.91 2.48 9.58
N MET A 23 8.98 3.72 10.08
CA MET A 23 8.00 4.26 11.03
C MET A 23 6.57 4.17 10.48
N ILE A 24 6.36 4.50 9.22
CA ILE A 24 5.06 4.40 8.54
C ILE A 24 4.60 2.94 8.42
N VAL A 25 5.49 2.05 8.01
CA VAL A 25 5.17 0.62 7.84
C VAL A 25 4.89 -0.04 9.19
N LEU A 26 5.66 0.31 10.22
CA LEU A 26 5.40 -0.14 11.59
C LEU A 26 4.00 0.30 12.04
N ASP A 27 3.65 1.57 11.86
CA ASP A 27 2.36 2.12 12.29
C ASP A 27 1.16 1.44 11.63
N THR A 28 1.25 1.06 10.36
CA THR A 28 0.17 0.36 9.67
C THR A 28 -0.08 -1.06 10.19
N THR A 29 0.93 -1.72 10.73
CA THR A 29 0.85 -3.11 11.15
C THR A 29 0.73 -3.28 12.67
N ILE A 30 1.37 -2.41 13.43
CA ILE A 30 1.42 -2.43 14.90
C ILE A 30 0.01 -2.29 15.52
N VAL A 31 -0.86 -1.51 14.88
CA VAL A 31 -2.22 -1.23 15.35
C VAL A 31 -3.10 -2.48 15.40
N ASN A 32 -2.92 -3.41 14.46
CA ASN A 32 -3.81 -4.58 14.34
C ASN A 32 -3.85 -5.45 15.60
N VAL A 33 -2.72 -5.60 16.28
CA VAL A 33 -2.63 -6.40 17.53
C VAL A 33 -3.24 -5.67 18.71
N ALA A 34 -3.26 -4.32 18.69
CA ALA A 34 -3.80 -3.50 19.76
C ALA A 34 -5.32 -3.26 19.67
N LEU A 35 -5.94 -3.59 18.53
CA LEU A 35 -7.37 -3.30 18.28
C LEU A 35 -8.33 -3.75 19.39
N PRO A 36 -8.24 -4.99 19.93
CA PRO A 36 -9.13 -5.40 21.02
C PRO A 36 -8.94 -4.59 22.30
N SER A 37 -7.68 -4.21 22.61
CA SER A 37 -7.37 -3.36 23.77
C SER A 37 -7.92 -1.94 23.59
N ILE A 38 -7.80 -1.37 22.39
CA ILE A 38 -8.40 -0.08 22.02
C ILE A 38 -9.92 -0.14 22.11
N ALA A 39 -10.53 -1.24 21.63
CA ALA A 39 -11.97 -1.42 21.67
C ALA A 39 -12.49 -1.51 23.11
N ALA A 40 -11.79 -2.24 23.98
CA ALA A 40 -12.17 -2.39 25.38
C ALA A 40 -12.05 -1.08 26.17
N ASP A 41 -11.02 -0.28 25.89
CA ASP A 41 -10.74 0.97 26.62
C ASP A 41 -11.63 2.14 26.17
N LEU A 42 -11.81 2.30 24.84
CA LEU A 42 -12.57 3.42 24.27
C LEU A 42 -14.02 3.07 23.91
N GLY A 43 -14.46 1.83 24.13
CA GLY A 43 -15.84 1.38 23.90
C GLY A 43 -16.22 1.27 22.42
N PHE A 44 -15.29 0.91 21.54
CA PHE A 44 -15.59 0.66 20.12
C PHE A 44 -16.42 -0.62 19.94
N THR A 45 -17.41 -0.55 19.05
CA THR A 45 -18.09 -1.74 18.52
C THR A 45 -17.21 -2.42 17.46
N GLU A 46 -17.55 -3.67 17.07
CA GLU A 46 -16.85 -4.39 16.00
C GLU A 46 -16.80 -3.59 14.70
N THR A 47 -17.91 -2.94 14.36
CA THR A 47 -18.04 -2.14 13.13
C THR A 47 -17.31 -0.81 13.22
N SER A 48 -17.43 -0.09 14.35
CA SER A 48 -16.77 1.21 14.52
C SER A 48 -15.24 1.10 14.67
N LEU A 49 -14.74 -0.04 15.17
CA LEU A 49 -13.31 -0.31 15.33
C LEU A 49 -12.53 -0.24 14.00
N VAL A 50 -13.18 -0.55 12.89
CA VAL A 50 -12.63 -0.45 11.53
C VAL A 50 -12.11 0.96 11.23
N TRP A 51 -12.71 1.99 11.83
CA TRP A 51 -12.28 3.38 11.62
C TRP A 51 -10.87 3.70 12.13
N VAL A 52 -10.37 2.96 13.13
CA VAL A 52 -9.00 3.11 13.62
C VAL A 52 -7.99 2.81 12.51
N VAL A 53 -8.31 1.89 11.62
CA VAL A 53 -7.48 1.52 10.46
C VAL A 53 -7.86 2.36 9.24
N ASN A 54 -9.14 2.46 8.93
CA ASN A 54 -9.63 3.06 7.69
C ASN A 54 -9.41 4.57 7.62
N ALA A 55 -9.54 5.31 8.73
CA ALA A 55 -9.27 6.75 8.73
C ALA A 55 -7.85 7.06 8.25
N TYR A 56 -6.88 6.28 8.70
CA TYR A 56 -5.50 6.36 8.23
C TYR A 56 -5.36 5.97 6.76
N MET A 57 -5.89 4.79 6.37
CA MET A 57 -5.72 4.25 5.02
C MET A 57 -6.33 5.14 3.95
N LEU A 58 -7.51 5.71 4.20
CA LEU A 58 -8.22 6.55 3.26
C LEU A 58 -7.52 7.89 3.04
N THR A 59 -7.07 8.54 4.11
CA THR A 59 -6.32 9.80 3.99
C THR A 59 -4.93 9.58 3.41
N PHE A 60 -4.26 8.48 3.78
CA PHE A 60 -2.99 8.09 3.19
C PHE A 60 -3.12 7.84 1.69
N GLY A 61 -4.05 6.97 1.27
CA GLY A 61 -4.26 6.65 -0.13
C GLY A 61 -4.71 7.85 -0.96
N GLY A 62 -5.64 8.67 -0.43
CA GLY A 62 -6.15 9.84 -1.12
C GLY A 62 -5.14 10.96 -1.33
N CYS A 63 -4.16 11.08 -0.42
CA CYS A 63 -3.15 12.13 -0.46
C CYS A 63 -1.77 11.68 -0.94
N LEU A 64 -1.59 10.37 -1.24
CA LEU A 64 -0.28 9.83 -1.63
C LEU A 64 0.25 10.48 -2.92
N LEU A 65 -0.58 10.55 -3.96
CA LEU A 65 -0.22 11.18 -5.24
C LEU A 65 -0.04 12.69 -5.11
N LEU A 66 -0.89 13.34 -4.32
CA LEU A 66 -0.77 14.76 -4.01
C LEU A 66 0.56 15.07 -3.28
N GLY A 67 0.96 14.21 -2.33
CA GLY A 67 2.23 14.33 -1.61
C GLY A 67 3.45 14.30 -2.53
N GLY A 68 3.44 13.45 -3.56
CA GLY A 68 4.48 13.41 -4.58
C GLY A 68 4.59 14.73 -5.34
N ARG A 69 3.47 15.24 -5.87
CA ARG A 69 3.41 16.52 -6.59
C ARG A 69 3.82 17.71 -5.73
N LEU A 70 3.39 17.73 -4.46
CA LEU A 70 3.83 18.75 -3.51
C LEU A 70 5.37 18.74 -3.34
N GLY A 71 5.99 17.56 -3.32
CA GLY A 71 7.45 17.39 -3.25
C GLY A 71 8.17 18.06 -4.41
N ASP A 72 7.66 17.88 -5.63
CA ASP A 72 8.23 18.47 -6.85
C ASP A 72 8.14 20.01 -6.82
N LEU A 73 7.02 20.56 -6.35
CA LEU A 73 6.78 22.02 -6.32
C LEU A 73 7.51 22.74 -5.19
N TYR A 74 7.40 22.24 -3.96
CA TYR A 74 7.89 22.93 -2.77
C TYR A 74 9.25 22.44 -2.25
N GLY A 75 9.76 21.36 -2.87
CA GLY A 75 11.04 20.75 -2.51
C GLY A 75 10.88 19.57 -1.54
N HIS A 76 11.39 18.41 -1.96
CA HIS A 76 11.25 17.13 -1.29
C HIS A 76 11.70 17.13 0.18
N ARG A 77 12.84 17.80 0.52
CA ARG A 77 13.32 17.87 1.91
C ARG A 77 12.35 18.58 2.83
N LYS A 78 11.81 19.73 2.41
CA LYS A 78 10.86 20.50 3.24
C LYS A 78 9.58 19.71 3.48
N LEU A 79 9.09 19.05 2.44
CA LEU A 79 7.89 18.21 2.54
C LEU A 79 8.13 16.98 3.41
N PHE A 80 9.28 16.32 3.30
CA PHE A 80 9.64 15.20 4.16
C PHE A 80 9.65 15.63 5.65
N LEU A 81 10.29 16.75 5.96
CA LEU A 81 10.32 17.29 7.34
C LEU A 81 8.91 17.65 7.83
N GLY A 82 8.10 18.31 6.99
CA GLY A 82 6.70 18.63 7.32
C GLY A 82 5.86 17.38 7.54
N GLY A 83 5.99 16.36 6.68
CA GLY A 83 5.29 15.08 6.80
C GLY A 83 5.67 14.32 8.07
N ILE A 84 6.98 14.22 8.39
CA ILE A 84 7.46 13.60 9.64
C ILE A 84 6.92 14.35 10.87
N THR A 85 6.95 15.69 10.84
CA THR A 85 6.40 16.49 11.95
C THR A 85 4.92 16.23 12.14
N LEU A 86 4.14 16.30 11.04
CA LEU A 86 2.69 16.06 11.08
C LEU A 86 2.37 14.64 11.57
N PHE A 87 3.09 13.63 11.05
CA PHE A 87 2.92 12.23 11.45
C PHE A 87 3.24 12.04 12.94
N THR A 88 4.35 12.62 13.42
CA THR A 88 4.79 12.49 14.83
C THR A 88 3.81 13.18 15.79
N LEU A 89 3.34 14.39 15.47
CA LEU A 89 2.35 15.10 16.27
C LEU A 89 1.00 14.36 16.28
N ALA A 90 0.56 13.83 15.15
CA ALA A 90 -0.63 13.02 15.08
C ALA A 90 -0.48 11.71 15.87
N SER A 91 0.70 11.08 15.85
CA SER A 91 1.02 9.91 16.69
C SER A 91 0.94 10.24 18.18
N LEU A 92 1.43 11.43 18.59
CA LEU A 92 1.24 11.90 19.96
C LEU A 92 -0.24 12.03 20.31
N ALA A 93 -1.05 12.65 19.43
CA ALA A 93 -2.48 12.78 19.65
C ALA A 93 -3.19 11.41 19.72
N CYS A 94 -2.80 10.43 18.88
CA CYS A 94 -3.29 9.05 18.97
C CYS A 94 -2.92 8.41 20.31
N GLY A 95 -1.66 8.57 20.76
CA GLY A 95 -1.18 8.02 22.02
C GLY A 95 -1.76 8.69 23.25
N MET A 96 -2.37 9.86 23.14
CA MET A 96 -3.08 10.57 24.22
C MET A 96 -4.60 10.50 24.08
N ALA A 97 -5.12 9.72 23.11
CA ALA A 97 -6.55 9.67 22.84
C ALA A 97 -7.32 9.00 23.99
N ASN A 98 -8.35 9.70 24.44
CA ASN A 98 -9.29 9.25 25.47
C ASN A 98 -10.74 9.12 24.94
N SER A 99 -10.92 9.23 23.62
CA SER A 99 -12.21 9.09 22.96
C SER A 99 -12.05 8.54 21.55
N GLN A 100 -13.08 7.87 21.06
CA GLN A 100 -13.12 7.31 19.70
C GLN A 100 -12.87 8.39 18.65
N ILE A 101 -13.57 9.54 18.77
CA ILE A 101 -13.48 10.65 17.81
C ILE A 101 -12.06 11.20 17.75
N LEU A 102 -11.43 11.43 18.90
CA LEU A 102 -10.05 11.95 18.93
C LEU A 102 -9.08 10.97 18.27
N LEU A 103 -9.19 9.66 18.57
CA LEU A 103 -8.33 8.66 17.96
C LEU A 103 -8.53 8.59 16.45
N VAL A 104 -9.78 8.54 15.96
CA VAL A 104 -10.09 8.45 14.52
C VAL A 104 -9.63 9.70 13.77
N CYS A 105 -9.88 10.89 14.32
CA CYS A 105 -9.42 12.15 13.71
C CYS A 105 -7.88 12.23 13.68
N ALA A 106 -7.21 11.85 14.78
CA ALA A 106 -5.75 11.81 14.82
C ALA A 106 -5.17 10.80 13.82
N ARG A 107 -5.80 9.63 13.66
CA ARG A 107 -5.45 8.64 12.62
C ARG A 107 -5.59 9.19 11.21
N ALA A 108 -6.64 9.96 10.92
CA ALA A 108 -6.79 10.62 9.63
C ALA A 108 -5.65 11.63 9.35
N VAL A 109 -5.30 12.44 10.34
CA VAL A 109 -4.17 13.40 10.22
C VAL A 109 -2.83 12.67 10.09
N GLN A 110 -2.65 11.57 10.81
CA GLN A 110 -1.47 10.71 10.73
C GLN A 110 -1.31 10.12 9.32
N GLY A 111 -2.41 9.68 8.69
CA GLY A 111 -2.43 9.21 7.31
C GLY A 111 -1.97 10.26 6.30
N LEU A 112 -2.36 11.53 6.47
CA LEU A 112 -1.86 12.64 5.64
C LEU A 112 -0.33 12.80 5.76
N GLY A 113 0.19 12.80 6.99
CA GLY A 113 1.64 12.87 7.24
C GLY A 113 2.38 11.70 6.60
N GLY A 114 1.85 10.49 6.78
CA GLY A 114 2.40 9.26 6.21
C GLY A 114 2.44 9.26 4.69
N ALA A 115 1.38 9.76 4.04
CA ALA A 115 1.31 9.89 2.58
C ALA A 115 2.41 10.78 2.02
N VAL A 116 2.62 11.94 2.62
CA VAL A 116 3.66 12.89 2.23
C VAL A 116 5.04 12.28 2.40
N VAL A 117 5.34 11.68 3.57
CA VAL A 117 6.64 11.05 3.84
C VAL A 117 6.91 9.92 2.86
N SER A 118 5.94 9.04 2.61
CA SER A 118 6.10 7.89 1.72
C SER A 118 6.38 8.31 0.28
N ALA A 119 5.59 9.24 -0.25
CA ALA A 119 5.73 9.74 -1.62
C ALA A 119 7.09 10.43 -1.85
N VAL A 120 7.48 11.29 -0.90
CA VAL A 120 8.70 12.09 -1.01
C VAL A 120 9.97 11.28 -0.73
N SER A 121 9.89 10.25 0.11
CA SER A 121 11.03 9.37 0.42
C SER A 121 11.59 8.70 -0.83
N LEU A 122 10.71 8.13 -1.65
CA LEU A 122 11.12 7.46 -2.89
C LEU A 122 11.78 8.44 -3.86
N SER A 123 11.19 9.64 -4.04
CA SER A 123 11.77 10.69 -4.90
C SER A 123 13.15 11.14 -4.40
N LEU A 124 13.32 11.31 -3.08
CA LEU A 124 14.62 11.65 -2.50
C LEU A 124 15.67 10.56 -2.73
N ILE A 125 15.32 9.29 -2.58
CA ILE A 125 16.22 8.16 -2.84
C ILE A 125 16.65 8.15 -4.32
N MET A 126 15.71 8.34 -5.24
CA MET A 126 16.00 8.39 -6.68
C MET A 126 16.90 9.55 -7.07
N ASN A 127 16.79 10.69 -6.38
CA ASN A 127 17.63 11.88 -6.60
C ASN A 127 19.02 11.77 -5.97
N LEU A 128 19.15 11.03 -4.85
CA LEU A 128 20.44 10.84 -4.16
C LEU A 128 21.33 9.81 -4.88
N PHE A 129 20.74 8.80 -5.52
CA PHE A 129 21.44 7.71 -6.18
C PHE A 129 21.21 7.78 -7.70
N THR A 130 22.12 8.42 -8.41
CA THR A 130 22.03 8.61 -9.87
C THR A 130 22.64 7.46 -10.66
N GLU A 131 23.64 6.75 -10.09
CA GLU A 131 24.27 5.61 -10.72
C GLU A 131 23.38 4.36 -10.63
N THR A 132 23.23 3.64 -11.75
CA THR A 132 22.34 2.46 -11.83
C THR A 132 22.63 1.38 -10.78
N GLY A 133 23.92 1.12 -10.51
CA GLY A 133 24.33 0.11 -9.54
C GLY A 133 24.05 0.49 -8.08
N GLU A 134 24.30 1.74 -7.72
CA GLU A 134 24.01 2.27 -6.37
C GLU A 134 22.51 2.42 -6.15
N ARG A 135 21.76 2.90 -7.16
CA ARG A 135 20.30 2.99 -7.13
C ARG A 135 19.66 1.64 -6.89
N ALA A 136 20.12 0.58 -7.57
CA ALA A 136 19.61 -0.78 -7.34
C ALA A 136 19.83 -1.26 -5.89
N LYS A 137 21.00 -0.97 -5.31
CA LYS A 137 21.29 -1.29 -3.89
C LYS A 137 20.39 -0.49 -2.95
N ALA A 138 20.24 0.82 -3.19
CA ALA A 138 19.39 1.69 -2.38
C ALA A 138 17.91 1.24 -2.40
N MET A 139 17.41 0.87 -3.58
CA MET A 139 16.06 0.31 -3.73
C MET A 139 15.93 -1.06 -3.05
N GLY A 140 16.99 -1.87 -3.02
CA GLY A 140 17.03 -3.11 -2.26
C GLY A 140 16.88 -2.88 -0.75
N VAL A 141 17.58 -1.89 -0.20
CA VAL A 141 17.45 -1.50 1.23
C VAL A 141 16.04 -0.99 1.52
N TYR A 142 15.50 -0.11 0.67
CA TYR A 142 14.13 0.39 0.79
C TYR A 142 13.10 -0.75 0.79
N GLY A 143 13.20 -1.67 -0.16
CA GLY A 143 12.32 -2.84 -0.25
C GLY A 143 12.42 -3.76 0.97
N PHE A 144 13.65 -3.95 1.51
CA PHE A 144 13.86 -4.69 2.76
C PHE A 144 13.14 -4.05 3.94
N VAL A 145 13.21 -2.72 4.06
CA VAL A 145 12.53 -1.98 5.13
C VAL A 145 11.00 -2.09 4.99
N CYS A 146 10.46 -1.96 3.78
CA CYS A 146 9.03 -2.13 3.54
C CYS A 146 8.54 -3.54 3.89
N ALA A 147 9.28 -4.59 3.50
CA ALA A 147 8.89 -5.97 3.75
C ALA A 147 9.10 -6.39 5.21
N GLY A 148 10.25 -6.03 5.79
CA GLY A 148 10.62 -6.40 7.17
C GLY A 148 9.87 -5.59 8.22
N GLY A 149 9.54 -4.34 7.92
CA GLY A 149 8.83 -3.44 8.83
C GLY A 149 7.48 -3.99 9.27
N GLY A 150 6.76 -4.67 8.36
CA GLY A 150 5.49 -5.29 8.69
C GLY A 150 5.61 -6.36 9.79
N SER A 151 6.60 -7.23 9.71
CA SER A 151 6.87 -8.28 10.71
C SER A 151 7.26 -7.69 12.06
N ILE A 152 8.14 -6.69 12.04
CA ILE A 152 8.59 -5.99 13.24
C ILE A 152 7.41 -5.26 13.91
N GLY A 153 6.53 -4.64 13.10
CA GLY A 153 5.39 -3.89 13.62
C GLY A 153 4.41 -4.75 14.39
N VAL A 154 4.03 -5.91 13.86
CA VAL A 154 3.11 -6.84 14.51
C VAL A 154 3.69 -7.36 15.84
N LEU A 155 4.98 -7.74 15.85
CA LEU A 155 5.66 -8.21 17.06
C LEU A 155 5.79 -7.09 18.11
N LEU A 156 6.23 -5.90 17.68
CA LEU A 156 6.38 -4.74 18.54
C LEU A 156 5.02 -4.29 19.11
N GLY A 157 3.96 -4.36 18.31
CA GLY A 157 2.59 -4.08 18.73
C GLY A 157 2.14 -5.01 19.86
N GLY A 158 2.40 -6.31 19.70
CA GLY A 158 2.11 -7.30 20.74
C GLY A 158 2.92 -7.05 22.02
N LEU A 159 4.20 -6.74 21.89
CA LEU A 159 5.10 -6.46 23.02
C LEU A 159 4.67 -5.20 23.79
N LEU A 160 4.49 -4.08 23.09
CA LEU A 160 4.15 -2.79 23.70
C LEU A 160 2.75 -2.83 24.35
N THR A 161 1.77 -3.42 23.66
CA THR A 161 0.41 -3.54 24.20
C THR A 161 0.36 -4.44 25.41
N ASN A 162 1.14 -5.53 25.43
CA ASN A 162 1.16 -6.47 26.55
C ASN A 162 1.93 -5.98 27.78
N LEU A 163 3.07 -5.29 27.58
CA LEU A 163 3.94 -4.85 28.67
C LEU A 163 3.58 -3.48 29.25
N LEU A 164 3.05 -2.60 28.41
CA LEU A 164 2.74 -1.22 28.77
C LEU A 164 1.23 -0.94 28.61
N SER A 165 0.84 -0.45 27.43
CA SER A 165 -0.56 -0.24 27.04
C SER A 165 -0.63 -0.02 25.53
N TRP A 166 -1.85 -0.06 24.96
CA TRP A 166 -2.06 0.22 23.54
C TRP A 166 -1.61 1.63 23.11
N HIS A 167 -1.60 2.61 24.00
CA HIS A 167 -1.13 3.97 23.71
C HIS A 167 0.32 4.00 23.20
N TRP A 168 1.16 3.09 23.70
CA TRP A 168 2.57 3.05 23.36
C TRP A 168 2.85 2.62 21.91
N ILE A 169 1.89 1.95 21.24
CA ILE A 169 2.05 1.65 19.82
C ILE A 169 2.15 2.93 18.95
N PHE A 170 1.52 4.02 19.41
CA PHE A 170 1.61 5.33 18.77
C PHE A 170 2.77 6.16 19.33
N LEU A 171 2.97 6.15 20.65
CA LEU A 171 4.02 6.93 21.32
C LEU A 171 5.42 6.50 20.89
N VAL A 172 5.63 5.25 20.47
CA VAL A 172 6.93 4.76 19.95
C VAL A 172 7.39 5.53 18.71
N ASN A 173 6.46 6.13 17.95
CA ASN A 173 6.77 6.94 16.79
C ASN A 173 7.42 8.29 17.16
N LEU A 174 7.24 8.77 18.38
CA LEU A 174 7.79 10.07 18.81
C LEU A 174 9.33 10.09 18.83
N PRO A 175 10.00 9.20 19.56
CA PRO A 175 11.47 9.18 19.55
C PRO A 175 12.03 8.91 18.16
N ILE A 176 11.38 8.03 17.38
CA ILE A 176 11.81 7.74 16.00
C ILE A 176 11.67 8.99 15.13
N GLY A 177 10.52 9.67 15.17
CA GLY A 177 10.25 10.88 14.40
C GLY A 177 11.20 12.04 14.74
N ILE A 178 11.49 12.23 16.03
CA ILE A 178 12.45 13.25 16.49
C ILE A 178 13.85 12.96 15.93
N VAL A 179 14.31 11.71 16.02
CA VAL A 179 15.63 11.30 15.51
C VAL A 179 15.69 11.46 14.00
N VAL A 180 14.66 10.98 13.26
CA VAL A 180 14.57 11.11 11.80
C VAL A 180 14.56 12.58 11.39
N TYR A 181 13.80 13.43 12.08
CA TYR A 181 13.76 14.87 11.81
C TYR A 181 15.15 15.51 12.00
N ALA A 182 15.80 15.30 13.14
CA ALA A 182 17.11 15.85 13.45
C ALA A 182 18.18 15.41 12.43
N LEU A 183 18.22 14.11 12.10
CA LEU A 183 19.15 13.58 11.12
C LEU A 183 18.85 14.08 9.70
N CYS A 184 17.59 14.25 9.34
CA CYS A 184 17.19 14.81 8.05
C CYS A 184 17.67 16.27 7.90
N VAL A 185 17.53 17.07 8.95
CA VAL A 185 18.05 18.45 8.97
C VAL A 185 19.58 18.47 8.78
N ALA A 186 20.31 17.54 9.40
CA ALA A 186 21.76 17.48 9.35
C ALA A 186 22.32 16.90 8.03
N LEU A 187 21.65 15.93 7.42
CA LEU A 187 22.23 15.12 6.35
C LEU A 187 21.65 15.43 4.96
N LEU A 188 20.37 15.81 4.85
CA LEU A 188 19.75 16.04 3.54
C LEU A 188 20.03 17.44 3.02
N PRO A 189 20.47 17.58 1.75
CA PRO A 189 20.71 18.88 1.14
C PRO A 189 19.40 19.64 0.92
N SER A 190 19.45 20.96 1.06
CA SER A 190 18.34 21.84 0.72
C SER A 190 18.30 22.06 -0.79
N ALA A 191 17.58 21.25 -1.51
CA ALA A 191 17.22 21.53 -2.90
C ALA A 191 15.95 22.39 -2.92
N ARG A 192 15.96 23.46 -3.71
CA ARG A 192 14.75 24.24 -4.01
C ARG A 192 13.90 23.46 -4.98
N GLY A 193 12.60 23.37 -4.70
CA GLY A 193 11.64 22.82 -5.66
C GLY A 193 11.60 23.66 -6.94
N HIS A 194 11.27 23.04 -8.05
CA HIS A 194 11.10 23.72 -9.32
C HIS A 194 9.64 24.20 -9.41
N ALA A 195 9.35 25.33 -8.78
CA ALA A 195 8.02 25.95 -8.86
C ALA A 195 7.81 26.51 -10.29
N HIS A 196 7.37 25.70 -11.22
CA HIS A 196 6.97 26.12 -12.56
C HIS A 196 5.44 26.16 -12.66
N GLY A 197 4.76 26.97 -11.84
CA GLY A 197 3.35 27.34 -12.09
C GLY A 197 2.33 26.20 -12.21
N GLU A 198 2.69 24.95 -11.97
CA GLU A 198 1.80 23.81 -12.05
C GLU A 198 0.77 23.86 -10.91
N ARG A 199 -0.52 23.76 -11.27
CA ARG A 199 -1.61 23.72 -10.30
C ARG A 199 -1.77 22.31 -9.75
N LEU A 200 -1.87 22.21 -8.42
CA LEU A 200 -2.18 20.96 -7.73
C LEU A 200 -3.67 20.63 -7.92
N ASP A 201 -3.97 19.38 -8.23
CA ASP A 201 -5.33 18.88 -8.22
C ASP A 201 -5.78 18.48 -6.80
N VAL A 202 -5.91 19.50 -5.95
CA VAL A 202 -6.45 19.32 -4.60
C VAL A 202 -7.92 18.89 -4.65
N ALA A 203 -8.67 19.34 -5.66
CA ALA A 203 -10.06 18.98 -5.82
C ALA A 203 -10.25 17.48 -6.10
N GLY A 204 -9.41 16.89 -6.96
CA GLY A 204 -9.39 15.43 -7.19
C GLY A 204 -9.09 14.66 -5.91
N ALA A 205 -8.03 15.04 -5.17
CA ALA A 205 -7.67 14.36 -3.90
C ALA A 205 -8.81 14.44 -2.87
N VAL A 206 -9.42 15.60 -2.69
CA VAL A 206 -10.50 15.80 -1.72
C VAL A 206 -11.76 15.02 -2.13
N THR A 207 -12.14 15.06 -3.40
CA THR A 207 -13.37 14.39 -3.88
C THR A 207 -13.27 12.88 -3.80
N VAL A 208 -12.15 12.27 -4.20
CA VAL A 208 -11.97 10.81 -4.10
C VAL A 208 -11.90 10.36 -2.65
N THR A 209 -11.17 11.08 -1.79
CA THR A 209 -11.07 10.74 -0.36
C THR A 209 -12.43 10.86 0.33
N ALA A 210 -13.16 11.96 0.10
CA ALA A 210 -14.51 12.16 0.65
C ALA A 210 -15.51 11.10 0.14
N SER A 211 -15.48 10.77 -1.16
CA SER A 211 -16.28 9.71 -1.74
C SER A 211 -16.11 8.38 -1.00
N LEU A 212 -14.86 7.96 -0.82
CA LEU A 212 -14.55 6.68 -0.18
C LEU A 212 -14.82 6.70 1.33
N MET A 213 -14.58 7.83 2.00
CA MET A 213 -14.99 8.00 3.41
C MET A 213 -16.49 7.84 3.59
N LEU A 214 -17.29 8.45 2.73
CA LEU A 214 -18.76 8.30 2.77
C LEU A 214 -19.21 6.90 2.43
N ALA A 215 -18.58 6.24 1.45
CA ALA A 215 -18.88 4.85 1.11
C ALA A 215 -18.57 3.92 2.30
N VAL A 216 -17.39 4.06 2.93
CA VAL A 216 -17.03 3.30 4.12
C VAL A 216 -18.00 3.58 5.28
N TYR A 217 -18.35 4.85 5.51
CA TYR A 217 -19.30 5.22 6.56
C TYR A 217 -20.68 4.59 6.33
N ALA A 218 -21.18 4.61 5.09
CA ALA A 218 -22.44 3.97 4.74
C ALA A 218 -22.41 2.44 4.96
N VAL A 219 -21.29 1.79 4.60
CA VAL A 219 -21.13 0.34 4.78
C VAL A 219 -21.02 -0.04 6.26
N VAL A 220 -20.23 0.69 7.05
CA VAL A 220 -20.04 0.43 8.49
C VAL A 220 -21.34 0.58 9.26
N ASN A 221 -22.12 1.62 8.95
CA ASN A 221 -23.39 1.90 9.65
C ASN A 221 -24.61 1.20 9.02
N GLY A 222 -24.45 0.55 7.87
CA GLY A 222 -25.57 -0.03 7.12
C GLY A 222 -26.33 -1.12 7.87
N ASN A 223 -25.67 -1.85 8.78
CA ASN A 223 -26.32 -2.87 9.61
C ASN A 223 -27.23 -2.26 10.67
N GLU A 224 -26.82 -1.14 11.28
CA GLU A 224 -27.60 -0.46 12.32
C GLU A 224 -28.69 0.43 11.73
N ALA A 225 -28.36 1.21 10.70
CA ALA A 225 -29.29 2.13 10.06
C ALA A 225 -30.28 1.44 9.09
N GLY A 226 -29.99 0.20 8.70
CA GLY A 226 -30.71 -0.54 7.67
C GLY A 226 -30.19 -0.26 6.25
N TRP A 227 -29.93 -1.32 5.50
CA TRP A 227 -29.36 -1.25 4.14
C TRP A 227 -30.27 -0.53 3.12
N THR A 228 -31.58 -0.56 3.34
CA THR A 228 -32.60 0.09 2.49
C THR A 228 -33.05 1.43 3.04
N SER A 229 -32.47 1.91 4.14
CA SER A 229 -32.82 3.21 4.72
C SER A 229 -32.43 4.37 3.81
N ALA A 230 -33.20 5.45 3.86
CA ALA A 230 -32.90 6.67 3.11
C ALA A 230 -31.53 7.25 3.47
N GLN A 231 -31.07 7.05 4.71
CA GLN A 231 -29.75 7.48 5.16
C GLN A 231 -28.65 6.69 4.45
N THR A 232 -28.69 5.34 4.47
CA THR A 232 -27.65 4.49 3.85
C THR A 232 -27.62 4.68 2.34
N LEU A 233 -28.79 4.65 1.69
CA LEU A 233 -28.90 4.86 0.24
C LEU A 233 -28.46 6.28 -0.17
N GLY A 234 -28.82 7.30 0.62
CA GLY A 234 -28.40 8.69 0.38
C GLY A 234 -26.89 8.88 0.49
N LEU A 235 -26.24 8.24 1.49
CA LEU A 235 -24.79 8.26 1.64
C LEU A 235 -24.08 7.54 0.49
N LEU A 236 -24.56 6.36 0.09
CA LEU A 236 -24.01 5.62 -1.04
C LEU A 236 -24.16 6.37 -2.36
N PHE A 237 -25.35 6.99 -2.58
CA PHE A 237 -25.56 7.83 -3.74
C PHE A 237 -24.63 9.05 -3.76
N THR A 238 -24.46 9.73 -2.62
CA THR A 238 -23.55 10.87 -2.50
C THR A 238 -22.09 10.43 -2.73
N ALA A 239 -21.68 9.29 -2.18
CA ALA A 239 -20.36 8.72 -2.42
C ALA A 239 -20.13 8.46 -3.92
N LEU A 240 -21.11 7.85 -4.59
CA LEU A 240 -21.03 7.56 -6.02
C LEU A 240 -21.02 8.85 -6.87
N ALA A 241 -21.80 9.86 -6.48
CA ALA A 241 -21.81 11.16 -7.13
C ALA A 241 -20.45 11.87 -6.99
N LEU A 242 -19.83 11.83 -5.80
CA LEU A 242 -18.49 12.39 -5.59
C LEU A 242 -17.42 11.62 -6.39
N LEU A 243 -17.55 10.30 -6.52
CA LEU A 243 -16.66 9.52 -7.38
C LEU A 243 -16.80 9.92 -8.85
N ALA A 244 -18.02 10.15 -9.31
CA ALA A 244 -18.26 10.64 -10.66
C ALA A 244 -17.67 12.04 -10.87
N VAL A 245 -17.83 12.94 -9.88
CA VAL A 245 -17.20 14.28 -9.90
C VAL A 245 -15.68 14.16 -9.95
N PHE A 246 -15.07 13.27 -9.17
CA PHE A 246 -13.63 12.99 -9.22
C PHE A 246 -13.21 12.59 -10.63
N LEU A 247 -13.88 11.62 -11.25
CA LEU A 247 -13.54 11.16 -12.61
C LEU A 247 -13.71 12.28 -13.65
N ILE A 248 -14.68 13.18 -13.47
CA ILE A 248 -14.87 14.35 -14.35
C ILE A 248 -13.72 15.36 -14.16
N ILE A 249 -13.29 15.57 -12.92
CA ILE A 249 -12.14 16.45 -12.63
C ILE A 249 -10.89 15.88 -13.29
N GLU A 250 -10.56 14.60 -13.04
CA GLU A 250 -9.39 13.91 -13.63
C GLU A 250 -9.38 13.92 -15.16
N ALA A 251 -10.58 13.89 -15.78
CA ALA A 251 -10.71 13.95 -17.24
C ALA A 251 -10.49 15.36 -17.83
N ARG A 252 -10.61 16.42 -17.02
CA ARG A 252 -10.61 17.82 -17.49
C ARG A 252 -9.40 18.64 -17.05
N VAL A 253 -8.75 18.24 -15.94
CA VAL A 253 -7.59 18.97 -15.39
C VAL A 253 -6.35 18.72 -16.25
N GLN A 254 -5.52 19.74 -16.44
CA GLN A 254 -4.29 19.64 -17.25
C GLN A 254 -3.23 18.73 -16.61
N HIS A 255 -3.15 18.70 -15.29
CA HIS A 255 -2.23 17.87 -14.51
C HIS A 255 -3.00 16.99 -13.52
N PRO A 256 -3.67 15.93 -14.00
CA PRO A 256 -4.46 15.05 -13.15
C PRO A 256 -3.57 14.27 -12.17
N LEU A 257 -4.13 13.94 -10.99
CA LEU A 257 -3.48 13.04 -10.03
C LEU A 257 -3.40 11.62 -10.58
N MET A 258 -4.45 11.20 -11.29
CA MET A 258 -4.59 9.87 -11.85
C MET A 258 -4.92 9.96 -13.34
N PRO A 259 -3.90 10.09 -14.23
CA PRO A 259 -4.16 10.17 -15.68
C PRO A 259 -4.93 8.95 -16.16
N LEU A 260 -6.19 9.14 -16.54
CA LEU A 260 -7.07 8.07 -17.00
C LEU A 260 -6.52 7.35 -18.25
N GLY A 261 -5.63 8.01 -18.98
CA GLY A 261 -4.92 7.43 -20.13
C GLY A 261 -4.08 6.19 -19.79
N LEU A 262 -3.53 6.10 -18.58
CA LEU A 262 -2.76 4.94 -18.13
C LEU A 262 -3.61 3.66 -18.04
N PHE A 263 -4.90 3.79 -17.76
CA PHE A 263 -5.82 2.64 -17.71
C PHE A 263 -6.20 2.08 -19.09
N ARG A 264 -5.78 2.73 -20.19
CA ARG A 264 -5.86 2.14 -21.53
C ARG A 264 -4.89 0.96 -21.68
N SER A 265 -3.78 0.94 -20.92
CA SER A 265 -2.94 -0.24 -20.82
C SER A 265 -3.72 -1.32 -20.04
N ARG A 266 -3.90 -2.49 -20.68
CA ARG A 266 -4.61 -3.62 -20.10
C ARG A 266 -3.93 -4.11 -18.82
N ASN A 267 -2.60 -4.12 -18.79
CA ASN A 267 -1.85 -4.58 -17.63
C ASN A 267 -2.01 -3.62 -16.44
N VAL A 268 -1.95 -2.30 -16.66
CA VAL A 268 -2.18 -1.28 -15.62
C VAL A 268 -3.60 -1.42 -15.05
N ALA A 269 -4.61 -1.45 -15.91
CA ALA A 269 -6.01 -1.59 -15.48
C ALA A 269 -6.23 -2.89 -14.68
N THR A 270 -5.73 -4.02 -15.21
CA THR A 270 -5.86 -5.32 -14.55
C THR A 270 -5.14 -5.33 -13.20
N ALA A 271 -3.91 -4.80 -13.13
CA ALA A 271 -3.14 -4.75 -11.88
C ALA A 271 -3.82 -3.92 -10.80
N ASN A 272 -4.46 -2.80 -11.15
CA ASN A 272 -5.22 -1.99 -10.20
C ASN A 272 -6.47 -2.72 -9.69
N VAL A 273 -7.25 -3.36 -10.56
CA VAL A 273 -8.42 -4.16 -10.14
C VAL A 273 -8.01 -5.33 -9.25
N VAL A 274 -6.99 -6.09 -9.67
CA VAL A 274 -6.41 -7.19 -8.87
C VAL A 274 -5.89 -6.66 -7.53
N GLY A 275 -5.21 -5.51 -7.54
CA GLY A 275 -4.70 -4.85 -6.36
C GLY A 275 -5.79 -4.48 -5.36
N VAL A 276 -6.90 -3.90 -5.81
CA VAL A 276 -8.06 -3.56 -4.97
C VAL A 276 -8.64 -4.82 -4.29
N LEU A 277 -8.90 -5.87 -5.06
CA LEU A 277 -9.47 -7.12 -4.52
C LEU A 277 -8.50 -7.82 -3.57
N TRP A 278 -7.21 -7.84 -3.91
CA TRP A 278 -6.17 -8.40 -3.06
C TRP A 278 -6.02 -7.62 -1.76
N ALA A 279 -5.96 -6.30 -1.83
CA ALA A 279 -5.85 -5.43 -0.65
C ALA A 279 -7.06 -5.58 0.27
N ALA A 280 -8.27 -5.69 -0.29
CA ALA A 280 -9.49 -5.97 0.47
C ALA A 280 -9.36 -7.25 1.31
N ALA A 281 -8.86 -8.33 0.71
CA ALA A 281 -8.63 -9.59 1.39
C ALA A 281 -7.50 -9.50 2.43
N MET A 282 -6.38 -8.86 2.09
CA MET A 282 -5.17 -8.77 2.90
C MET A 282 -5.39 -7.94 4.17
N PHE A 283 -5.94 -6.74 4.06
CA PHE A 283 -6.17 -5.88 5.23
C PHE A 283 -7.24 -6.46 6.15
N ALA A 284 -8.30 -7.03 5.59
CA ALA A 284 -9.31 -7.74 6.37
C ALA A 284 -8.72 -8.97 7.10
N TRP A 285 -7.81 -9.72 6.44
CA TRP A 285 -7.13 -10.83 7.09
C TRP A 285 -6.32 -10.38 8.31
N PHE A 286 -5.50 -9.33 8.18
CA PHE A 286 -4.74 -8.81 9.33
C PHE A 286 -5.66 -8.39 10.48
N PHE A 287 -6.73 -7.66 10.17
CA PHE A 287 -7.68 -7.15 11.16
C PHE A 287 -8.45 -8.29 11.85
N ILE A 288 -9.10 -9.16 11.07
CA ILE A 288 -10.00 -10.19 11.59
C ILE A 288 -9.22 -11.32 12.25
N SER A 289 -8.03 -11.70 11.74
CA SER A 289 -7.20 -12.71 12.40
C SER A 289 -6.71 -12.26 13.77
N ALA A 290 -6.36 -10.97 13.92
CA ALA A 290 -5.99 -10.43 15.23
C ALA A 290 -7.15 -10.47 16.22
N LEU A 291 -8.38 -10.15 15.76
CA LEU A 291 -9.60 -10.26 16.56
C LEU A 291 -9.92 -11.71 16.91
N TYR A 292 -9.85 -12.64 15.95
CA TYR A 292 -10.09 -14.07 16.15
C TYR A 292 -9.14 -14.64 17.21
N LEU A 293 -7.83 -14.39 17.09
CA LEU A 293 -6.84 -14.88 18.04
C LEU A 293 -7.09 -14.35 19.47
N GLN A 294 -7.50 -13.09 19.62
CA GLN A 294 -7.69 -12.48 20.93
C GLN A 294 -9.08 -12.78 21.53
N ARG A 295 -10.16 -12.61 20.74
CA ARG A 295 -11.53 -12.69 21.25
C ARG A 295 -12.12 -14.09 21.22
N VAL A 296 -11.68 -14.95 20.30
CA VAL A 296 -12.16 -16.33 20.19
C VAL A 296 -11.21 -17.29 20.90
N LEU A 297 -9.89 -17.23 20.58
CA LEU A 297 -8.90 -18.12 21.19
C LEU A 297 -8.33 -17.60 22.52
N GLY A 298 -8.64 -16.36 22.93
CA GLY A 298 -8.20 -15.79 24.22
C GLY A 298 -6.71 -15.45 24.30
N TYR A 299 -6.03 -15.26 23.17
CA TYR A 299 -4.60 -14.95 23.15
C TYR A 299 -4.32 -13.55 23.68
N ARG A 300 -3.22 -13.42 24.43
CA ARG A 300 -2.69 -12.11 24.83
C ARG A 300 -2.05 -11.39 23.63
N PRO A 301 -1.95 -10.05 23.64
CA PRO A 301 -1.37 -9.29 22.52
C PRO A 301 0.01 -9.80 22.08
N LEU A 302 0.90 -10.15 23.00
CA LEU A 302 2.21 -10.70 22.66
C LEU A 302 2.12 -12.04 21.93
N GLN A 303 1.19 -12.92 22.35
CA GLN A 303 0.98 -14.21 21.69
C GLN A 303 0.46 -14.02 20.27
N VAL A 304 -0.40 -13.02 20.04
CA VAL A 304 -0.87 -12.66 18.70
C VAL A 304 0.29 -12.15 17.85
N GLY A 305 1.14 -11.26 18.38
CA GLY A 305 2.35 -10.80 17.69
C GLY A 305 3.24 -11.97 17.25
N LEU A 306 3.46 -12.95 18.15
CA LEU A 306 4.21 -14.16 17.84
C LEU A 306 3.51 -15.07 16.82
N ALA A 307 2.17 -15.16 16.87
CA ALA A 307 1.38 -15.97 15.97
C ALA A 307 1.46 -15.46 14.50
N PHE A 308 1.60 -14.15 14.30
CA PHE A 308 1.78 -13.56 12.96
C PHE A 308 3.20 -13.73 12.40
N LEU A 309 4.22 -14.04 13.22
CA LEU A 309 5.61 -14.15 12.76
C LEU A 309 5.80 -15.14 11.60
N PRO A 310 5.23 -16.36 11.61
CA PRO A 310 5.40 -17.29 10.50
C PRO A 310 4.96 -16.70 9.16
N ALA A 311 3.76 -16.11 9.10
CA ALA A 311 3.23 -15.48 7.89
C ALA A 311 4.10 -14.30 7.44
N SER A 312 4.46 -13.43 8.38
CA SER A 312 5.23 -12.21 8.12
C SER A 312 6.66 -12.52 7.66
N LEU A 313 7.33 -13.50 8.28
CA LEU A 313 8.69 -13.92 7.88
C LEU A 313 8.70 -14.57 6.50
N ILE A 314 7.72 -15.43 6.21
CA ILE A 314 7.58 -16.03 4.89
C ILE A 314 7.32 -14.94 3.84
N MET A 315 6.42 -14.02 4.11
CA MET A 315 6.09 -12.90 3.22
C MET A 315 7.33 -12.02 2.95
N ALA A 316 8.09 -11.68 3.99
CA ALA A 316 9.35 -10.94 3.88
C ALA A 316 10.40 -11.70 3.07
N PHE A 317 10.60 -12.99 3.35
CA PHE A 317 11.55 -13.84 2.63
C PHE A 317 11.25 -13.91 1.13
N PHE A 318 9.99 -14.11 0.76
CA PHE A 318 9.60 -14.11 -0.65
C PHE A 318 9.70 -12.72 -1.29
N SER A 319 9.37 -11.64 -0.59
CA SER A 319 9.50 -10.27 -1.08
C SER A 319 10.96 -9.86 -1.33
N LEU A 320 11.92 -10.36 -0.56
CA LEU A 320 13.34 -9.97 -0.62
C LEU A 320 14.12 -10.47 -1.85
N GLY A 321 13.46 -10.95 -2.88
CA GLY A 321 14.12 -11.27 -4.15
C GLY A 321 13.74 -12.62 -4.75
N LEU A 322 13.13 -13.53 -3.98
CA LEU A 322 12.65 -14.77 -4.55
C LEU A 322 11.42 -14.55 -5.44
N SER A 323 10.53 -13.65 -5.05
CA SER A 323 9.39 -13.23 -5.89
C SER A 323 9.86 -12.64 -7.23
N ALA A 324 10.87 -11.77 -7.22
CA ALA A 324 11.43 -11.23 -8.46
C ALA A 324 12.04 -12.32 -9.37
N ARG A 325 12.77 -13.29 -8.79
CA ARG A 325 13.33 -14.43 -9.54
C ARG A 325 12.24 -15.32 -10.13
N VAL A 326 11.18 -15.57 -9.39
CA VAL A 326 10.02 -16.34 -9.85
C VAL A 326 9.32 -15.63 -11.00
N VAL A 327 9.12 -14.32 -10.88
CA VAL A 327 8.55 -13.48 -11.95
C VAL A 327 9.44 -13.44 -13.19
N MET A 328 10.76 -13.31 -13.03
CA MET A 328 11.70 -13.36 -14.17
C MET A 328 11.70 -14.70 -14.90
N ARG A 329 11.50 -15.81 -14.17
CA ARG A 329 11.52 -17.16 -14.76
C ARG A 329 10.19 -17.57 -15.39
N PHE A 330 9.05 -17.20 -14.79
CA PHE A 330 7.72 -17.66 -15.18
C PHE A 330 6.81 -16.55 -15.75
N GLY A 331 7.34 -15.32 -15.88
CA GLY A 331 6.56 -14.14 -16.26
C GLY A 331 5.72 -13.61 -15.10
N LEU A 332 4.97 -12.53 -15.34
CA LEU A 332 4.13 -11.86 -14.33
C LEU A 332 2.85 -12.65 -14.00
N ARG A 333 2.24 -13.22 -15.01
CA ARG A 333 0.89 -13.79 -14.97
C ARG A 333 0.76 -15.00 -14.03
N LEU A 334 1.66 -15.98 -14.18
CA LEU A 334 1.57 -17.25 -13.45
C LEU A 334 1.87 -17.09 -11.95
N PRO A 335 2.97 -16.40 -11.54
CA PRO A 335 3.24 -16.17 -10.14
C PRO A 335 2.15 -15.37 -9.42
N LEU A 336 1.58 -14.36 -10.08
CA LEU A 336 0.48 -13.60 -9.54
C LEU A 336 -0.75 -14.47 -9.29
N ALA A 337 -1.19 -15.23 -10.29
CA ALA A 337 -2.35 -16.09 -10.18
C ALA A 337 -2.17 -17.17 -9.10
N VAL A 338 -1.05 -17.90 -9.14
CA VAL A 338 -0.75 -18.96 -8.17
C VAL A 338 -0.60 -18.37 -6.76
N GLY A 339 0.12 -17.26 -6.59
CA GLY A 339 0.29 -16.60 -5.30
C GLY A 339 -1.05 -16.23 -4.67
N LEU A 340 -1.94 -15.57 -5.42
CA LEU A 340 -3.25 -15.17 -4.93
C LEU A 340 -4.19 -16.37 -4.65
N LEU A 341 -4.13 -17.42 -5.46
CA LEU A 341 -4.90 -18.65 -5.19
C LEU A 341 -4.39 -19.37 -3.93
N VAL A 342 -3.07 -19.42 -3.70
CA VAL A 342 -2.51 -19.96 -2.45
C VAL A 342 -2.91 -19.12 -1.25
N ALA A 343 -2.90 -17.79 -1.36
CA ALA A 343 -3.40 -16.91 -0.31
C ALA A 343 -4.91 -17.12 -0.04
N ALA A 344 -5.71 -17.33 -1.09
CA ALA A 344 -7.13 -17.67 -0.97
C ALA A 344 -7.35 -19.00 -0.23
N CYS A 345 -6.52 -20.01 -0.49
CA CYS A 345 -6.54 -21.27 0.28
C CYS A 345 -6.22 -21.04 1.75
N GLY A 346 -5.24 -20.18 2.05
CA GLY A 346 -4.91 -19.77 3.42
C GLY A 346 -6.10 -19.15 4.15
N LEU A 347 -6.79 -18.20 3.50
CA LEU A 347 -8.03 -17.59 4.03
C LEU A 347 -9.17 -18.60 4.20
N ALA A 348 -9.32 -19.55 3.26
CA ALA A 348 -10.31 -20.59 3.34
C ALA A 348 -10.08 -21.55 4.52
N LEU A 349 -8.83 -21.77 4.94
CA LEU A 349 -8.52 -22.50 6.17
C LEU A 349 -8.98 -21.73 7.41
N PHE A 350 -8.78 -20.42 7.47
CA PHE A 350 -9.30 -19.58 8.55
C PHE A 350 -10.83 -19.57 8.61
N ALA A 351 -11.53 -19.70 7.47
CA ALA A 351 -12.98 -19.78 7.42
C ALA A 351 -13.55 -21.07 8.06
N ARG A 352 -12.71 -22.00 8.52
CA ARG A 352 -13.09 -23.23 9.21
C ARG A 352 -12.46 -23.37 10.59
N ALA A 353 -11.75 -22.35 11.06
CA ALA A 353 -11.03 -22.37 12.32
C ALA A 353 -12.03 -22.49 13.51
N PRO A 354 -11.93 -23.51 14.37
CA PRO A 354 -12.90 -23.75 15.43
C PRO A 354 -12.70 -22.82 16.63
N ILE A 355 -13.71 -22.74 17.51
CA ILE A 355 -13.65 -21.91 18.73
C ILE A 355 -12.56 -22.39 19.69
N ASN A 356 -12.35 -23.70 19.76
CA ASN A 356 -11.30 -24.32 20.60
C ASN A 356 -10.10 -24.76 19.74
N GLY A 357 -9.76 -23.96 18.72
CA GLY A 357 -8.72 -24.29 17.75
C GLY A 357 -7.32 -24.34 18.35
N SER A 358 -6.51 -25.26 17.87
CA SER A 358 -5.07 -25.33 18.11
C SER A 358 -4.33 -24.42 17.16
N PHE A 359 -3.37 -23.63 17.68
CA PHE A 359 -2.54 -22.78 16.82
C PHE A 359 -1.87 -23.58 15.69
N VAL A 360 -1.27 -24.72 16.01
CA VAL A 360 -0.47 -25.51 15.07
C VAL A 360 -1.33 -26.17 13.98
N LEU A 361 -2.55 -26.63 14.32
CA LEU A 361 -3.38 -27.36 13.39
C LEU A 361 -4.36 -26.45 12.62
N ASP A 362 -4.91 -25.43 13.28
CA ASP A 362 -6.03 -24.66 12.73
C ASP A 362 -5.62 -23.27 12.24
N VAL A 363 -4.54 -22.67 12.81
CA VAL A 363 -4.12 -21.30 12.48
C VAL A 363 -2.85 -21.30 11.64
N LEU A 364 -1.81 -22.01 12.06
CA LEU A 364 -0.49 -21.98 11.43
C LEU A 364 -0.49 -22.37 9.95
N PRO A 365 -1.23 -23.40 9.47
CA PRO A 365 -1.28 -23.74 8.04
C PRO A 365 -1.85 -22.60 7.21
N GLY A 366 -2.92 -21.95 7.71
CA GLY A 366 -3.50 -20.78 7.06
C GLY A 366 -2.52 -19.60 7.01
N MET A 367 -1.77 -19.34 8.10
CA MET A 367 -0.73 -18.31 8.16
C MET A 367 0.39 -18.57 7.15
N ILE A 368 0.87 -19.80 7.04
CA ILE A 368 1.94 -20.19 6.11
C ILE A 368 1.49 -20.01 4.66
N LEU A 369 0.32 -20.53 4.30
CA LEU A 369 -0.21 -20.41 2.94
C LEU A 369 -0.47 -18.95 2.56
N PHE A 370 -1.05 -18.17 3.48
CA PHE A 370 -1.30 -16.76 3.24
C PHE A 370 0.02 -15.98 3.06
N GLY A 371 0.99 -16.20 3.95
CA GLY A 371 2.30 -15.54 3.89
C GLY A 371 3.06 -15.86 2.59
N PHE A 372 3.01 -17.13 2.15
CA PHE A 372 3.61 -17.57 0.90
C PHE A 372 2.94 -16.89 -0.31
N GLY A 373 1.63 -16.96 -0.37
CA GLY A 373 0.84 -16.37 -1.46
C GLY A 373 1.00 -14.86 -1.54
N ALA A 374 0.91 -14.16 -0.41
CA ALA A 374 1.07 -12.72 -0.29
C ALA A 374 2.47 -12.25 -0.69
N GLY A 375 3.52 -12.96 -0.25
CA GLY A 375 4.92 -12.62 -0.56
C GLY A 375 5.24 -12.70 -2.05
N ILE A 376 4.60 -13.61 -2.78
CA ILE A 376 4.75 -13.71 -4.24
C ILE A 376 3.88 -12.65 -4.94
N ALA A 377 2.61 -12.53 -4.53
CA ALA A 377 1.62 -11.73 -5.23
C ALA A 377 1.90 -10.22 -5.14
N PHE A 378 2.36 -9.72 -4.00
CA PHE A 378 2.54 -8.28 -3.77
C PHE A 378 3.48 -7.64 -4.81
N ASN A 379 4.67 -8.21 -5.00
CA ASN A 379 5.63 -7.71 -5.98
C ASN A 379 5.12 -7.91 -7.42
N ALA A 380 4.41 -8.99 -7.69
CA ALA A 380 3.86 -9.26 -9.02
C ALA A 380 2.77 -8.24 -9.40
N VAL A 381 1.93 -7.79 -8.45
CA VAL A 381 0.94 -6.72 -8.67
C VAL A 381 1.64 -5.40 -9.00
N LEU A 382 2.65 -5.02 -8.22
CA LEU A 382 3.41 -3.78 -8.46
C LEU A 382 4.10 -3.79 -9.83
N LEU A 383 4.77 -4.89 -10.17
CA LEU A 383 5.43 -5.03 -11.46
C LEU A 383 4.44 -5.04 -12.63
N ALA A 384 3.26 -5.67 -12.46
CA ALA A 384 2.21 -5.66 -13.48
C ALA A 384 1.66 -4.24 -13.71
N ALA A 385 1.51 -3.44 -12.65
CA ALA A 385 1.06 -2.06 -12.76
C ALA A 385 2.07 -1.14 -13.46
N MET A 386 3.35 -1.50 -13.43
CA MET A 386 4.44 -0.75 -14.08
C MET A 386 4.82 -1.31 -15.45
N SER A 387 4.27 -2.46 -15.85
CA SER A 387 4.49 -3.05 -17.18
C SER A 387 3.71 -2.27 -18.23
N ASP A 388 4.28 -2.12 -19.41
CA ASP A 388 3.70 -1.37 -20.53
C ASP A 388 3.47 0.14 -20.25
N VAL A 389 4.26 0.72 -19.33
CA VAL A 389 4.26 2.15 -18.99
C VAL A 389 5.61 2.73 -19.39
N ASP A 390 5.59 3.94 -19.95
CA ASP A 390 6.83 4.64 -20.29
C ASP A 390 7.68 4.85 -19.03
N PRO A 391 9.04 4.74 -19.14
CA PRO A 391 9.92 4.89 -17.97
C PRO A 391 9.72 6.20 -17.19
N GLY A 392 9.30 7.28 -17.87
CA GLY A 392 8.97 8.56 -17.25
C GLY A 392 7.72 8.52 -16.36
N ASP A 393 6.75 7.64 -16.66
CA ASP A 393 5.47 7.52 -15.96
C ASP A 393 5.46 6.39 -14.93
N SER A 394 6.55 5.63 -14.80
CA SER A 394 6.63 4.47 -13.89
C SER A 394 6.39 4.83 -12.43
N GLY A 395 6.87 5.98 -11.98
CA GLY A 395 6.62 6.50 -10.63
C GLY A 395 5.15 6.80 -10.39
N LEU A 396 4.47 7.39 -11.39
CA LEU A 396 3.04 7.69 -11.33
C LEU A 396 2.20 6.40 -11.31
N ALA A 397 2.51 5.42 -12.16
CA ALA A 397 1.85 4.11 -12.17
C ALA A 397 2.00 3.36 -10.84
N SER A 398 3.21 3.41 -10.24
CA SER A 398 3.43 2.87 -8.88
C SER A 398 2.62 3.61 -7.82
N GLY A 399 2.53 4.94 -7.90
CA GLY A 399 1.70 5.74 -7.00
C GLY A 399 0.21 5.38 -7.10
N ILE A 400 -0.30 5.23 -8.33
CA ILE A 400 -1.70 4.86 -8.58
C ILE A 400 -2.03 3.49 -8.00
N VAL A 401 -1.20 2.48 -8.22
CA VAL A 401 -1.48 1.14 -7.67
C VAL A 401 -1.40 1.13 -6.15
N ASN A 402 -0.47 1.87 -5.54
CA ASN A 402 -0.42 1.99 -4.07
C ASN A 402 -1.66 2.71 -3.51
N THR A 403 -2.13 3.77 -4.18
CA THR A 403 -3.40 4.43 -3.85
C THR A 403 -4.58 3.44 -3.95
N SER A 404 -4.65 2.68 -5.05
CA SER A 404 -5.68 1.66 -5.25
C SER A 404 -5.65 0.57 -4.19
N LEU A 405 -4.45 0.12 -3.77
CA LEU A 405 -4.28 -0.84 -2.67
C LEU A 405 -4.80 -0.27 -1.34
N MET A 406 -4.46 0.96 -1.00
CA MET A 406 -4.89 1.58 0.27
C MET A 406 -6.42 1.79 0.29
N MET A 407 -6.96 2.36 -0.78
CA MET A 407 -8.40 2.64 -0.89
C MET A 407 -9.23 1.35 -1.01
N GLY A 408 -8.77 0.40 -1.82
CA GLY A 408 -9.39 -0.92 -1.94
C GLY A 408 -9.35 -1.70 -0.65
N GLY A 409 -8.23 -1.64 0.08
CA GLY A 409 -8.08 -2.23 1.41
C GLY A 409 -9.04 -1.65 2.43
N ALA A 410 -9.18 -0.32 2.49
CA ALA A 410 -10.09 0.34 3.40
C ALA A 410 -11.57 -0.01 3.13
N LEU A 411 -11.98 0.05 1.86
CA LEU A 411 -13.35 -0.32 1.48
C LEU A 411 -13.62 -1.82 1.71
N GLY A 412 -12.66 -2.68 1.32
CA GLY A 412 -12.78 -4.12 1.52
C GLY A 412 -12.85 -4.52 2.98
N LEU A 413 -12.02 -3.91 3.84
CA LEU A 413 -12.07 -4.11 5.28
C LEU A 413 -13.43 -3.71 5.86
N ALA A 414 -13.98 -2.56 5.44
CA ALA A 414 -15.32 -2.12 5.90
C ALA A 414 -16.41 -3.11 5.49
N VAL A 415 -16.41 -3.57 4.23
CA VAL A 415 -17.38 -4.55 3.72
C VAL A 415 -17.27 -5.87 4.49
N LEU A 416 -16.06 -6.42 4.64
CA LEU A 416 -15.86 -7.72 5.28
C LEU A 416 -16.14 -7.67 6.79
N ALA A 417 -15.80 -6.59 7.48
CA ALA A 417 -16.15 -6.39 8.88
C ALA A 417 -17.66 -6.22 9.07
N SER A 418 -18.34 -5.50 8.19
CA SER A 418 -19.81 -5.35 8.22
C SER A 418 -20.53 -6.68 8.00
N LEU A 419 -20.04 -7.51 7.04
CA LEU A 419 -20.57 -8.88 6.83
C LEU A 419 -20.34 -9.77 8.04
N ALA A 420 -19.17 -9.68 8.70
CA ALA A 420 -18.87 -10.40 9.92
C ALA A 420 -19.84 -10.00 11.04
N ALA A 421 -20.04 -8.70 11.26
CA ALA A 421 -20.94 -8.18 12.30
C ALA A 421 -22.39 -8.64 12.04
N ALA A 422 -22.90 -8.48 10.83
CA ALA A 422 -24.25 -8.89 10.46
C ALA A 422 -24.49 -10.39 10.72
N ARG A 423 -23.49 -11.25 10.43
CA ARG A 423 -23.58 -12.68 10.71
C ARG A 423 -23.49 -12.97 12.21
N SER A 424 -22.61 -12.29 12.93
CA SER A 424 -22.50 -12.44 14.38
C SER A 424 -23.83 -12.09 15.06
N ASP A 425 -24.44 -10.96 14.71
CA ASP A 425 -25.72 -10.51 15.28
C ASP A 425 -26.86 -11.49 15.00
N ALA A 426 -26.92 -12.02 13.77
CA ALA A 426 -27.92 -13.02 13.39
C ALA A 426 -27.79 -14.35 14.18
N MET A 427 -26.60 -14.68 14.68
CA MET A 427 -26.33 -15.92 15.41
C MET A 427 -26.44 -15.75 16.95
N GLN A 428 -26.42 -14.54 17.48
CA GLN A 428 -26.46 -14.28 18.92
C GLN A 428 -27.69 -14.88 19.63
N ALA A 429 -28.82 -15.01 18.93
CA ALA A 429 -30.04 -15.58 19.50
C ALA A 429 -29.98 -17.13 19.66
N SER A 430 -29.12 -17.80 18.90
CA SER A 430 -29.06 -19.26 18.79
C SER A 430 -27.78 -19.89 19.32
N GLU A 431 -26.72 -19.10 19.47
CA GLU A 431 -25.39 -19.59 19.84
C GLU A 431 -24.79 -18.77 20.98
N SER A 432 -23.70 -19.30 21.59
CA SER A 432 -22.92 -18.50 22.55
C SER A 432 -22.31 -17.29 21.88
N ALA A 433 -22.05 -16.22 22.65
CA ALA A 433 -21.46 -14.99 22.10
C ALA A 433 -20.14 -15.26 21.32
N THR A 434 -19.29 -16.16 21.82
CA THR A 434 -18.04 -16.54 21.15
C THR A 434 -18.31 -17.33 19.87
N ALA A 435 -19.32 -18.22 19.86
CA ALA A 435 -19.67 -18.99 18.66
C ALA A 435 -20.28 -18.09 17.56
N ALA A 436 -21.16 -17.18 17.94
CA ALA A 436 -21.76 -16.20 17.06
C ALA A 436 -20.66 -15.32 16.43
N LEU A 437 -19.72 -14.83 17.23
CA LEU A 437 -18.58 -14.04 16.77
C LEU A 437 -17.69 -14.82 15.78
N ASN A 438 -17.36 -16.07 16.12
CA ASN A 438 -16.58 -16.94 15.24
C ASN A 438 -17.29 -17.22 13.91
N SER A 439 -18.62 -17.41 13.93
CA SER A 439 -19.43 -17.56 12.73
C SER A 439 -19.34 -16.32 11.81
N GLY A 440 -19.32 -15.12 12.40
CA GLY A 440 -19.10 -13.87 11.68
C GLY A 440 -17.71 -13.81 11.03
N TYR A 441 -16.67 -14.16 11.76
CA TYR A 441 -15.29 -14.17 11.22
C TYR A 441 -15.12 -15.18 10.09
N HIS A 442 -15.78 -16.36 10.18
CA HIS A 442 -15.78 -17.33 9.08
C HIS A 442 -16.34 -16.75 7.79
N VAL A 443 -17.43 -15.98 7.85
CA VAL A 443 -18.00 -15.32 6.67
C VAL A 443 -17.01 -14.32 6.09
N ALA A 444 -16.38 -13.49 6.91
CA ALA A 444 -15.39 -12.54 6.42
C ALA A 444 -14.17 -13.21 5.79
N PHE A 445 -13.64 -14.27 6.40
CA PHE A 445 -12.54 -15.04 5.80
C PHE A 445 -12.94 -15.71 4.49
N LEU A 446 -14.16 -16.25 4.40
CA LEU A 446 -14.68 -16.86 3.18
C LEU A 446 -14.79 -15.84 2.03
N PHE A 447 -15.39 -14.66 2.28
CA PHE A 447 -15.47 -13.61 1.27
C PHE A 447 -14.09 -13.02 0.94
N GLY A 448 -13.18 -12.92 1.92
CA GLY A 448 -11.77 -12.58 1.68
C GLY A 448 -11.08 -13.59 0.77
N ALA A 449 -11.33 -14.90 0.97
CA ALA A 449 -10.84 -15.96 0.08
C ALA A 449 -11.40 -15.83 -1.34
N ILE A 450 -12.70 -15.50 -1.47
CA ILE A 450 -13.33 -15.25 -2.78
C ILE A 450 -12.69 -14.04 -3.47
N PHE A 451 -12.43 -12.95 -2.77
CA PHE A 451 -11.76 -11.77 -3.34
C PHE A 451 -10.34 -12.08 -3.80
N ALA A 452 -9.56 -12.80 -2.99
CA ALA A 452 -8.22 -13.23 -3.36
C ALA A 452 -8.22 -14.20 -4.54
N ALA A 453 -9.15 -15.15 -4.57
CA ALA A 453 -9.31 -16.09 -5.69
C ALA A 453 -9.74 -15.37 -6.97
N ALA A 454 -10.72 -14.45 -6.89
CA ALA A 454 -11.14 -13.64 -8.02
C ALA A 454 -9.98 -12.79 -8.57
N ALA A 455 -9.20 -12.17 -7.68
CA ALA A 455 -8.00 -11.43 -8.05
C ALA A 455 -6.99 -12.33 -8.78
N GLY A 456 -6.76 -13.56 -8.29
CA GLY A 456 -5.88 -14.55 -8.90
C GLY A 456 -6.35 -14.98 -10.29
N VAL A 457 -7.63 -15.28 -10.43
CA VAL A 457 -8.25 -15.66 -11.72
C VAL A 457 -8.20 -14.50 -12.72
N LEU A 458 -8.61 -13.29 -12.31
CA LEU A 458 -8.57 -12.10 -13.17
C LEU A 458 -7.13 -11.78 -13.60
N GLY A 459 -6.16 -11.81 -12.69
CA GLY A 459 -4.75 -11.64 -13.01
C GLY A 459 -4.24 -12.70 -13.96
N GLY A 460 -4.60 -13.96 -13.73
CA GLY A 460 -4.27 -15.09 -14.59
C GLY A 460 -4.89 -15.04 -16.00
N LEU A 461 -6.06 -14.46 -16.17
CA LEU A 461 -6.76 -14.41 -17.45
C LEU A 461 -6.47 -13.10 -18.22
N LEU A 462 -6.40 -11.97 -17.52
CA LEU A 462 -6.40 -10.66 -18.15
C LEU A 462 -5.00 -10.07 -18.34
N LEU A 463 -4.00 -10.41 -17.53
CA LEU A 463 -2.64 -9.92 -17.75
C LEU A 463 -2.06 -10.49 -19.04
N ARG A 464 -1.41 -9.63 -19.81
CA ARG A 464 -0.62 -10.06 -20.96
C ARG A 464 0.72 -10.61 -20.49
N PRO A 465 1.25 -11.68 -21.12
CA PRO A 465 2.61 -12.13 -20.85
C PRO A 465 3.59 -11.05 -21.31
N GLY A 466 3.95 -10.14 -20.42
CA GLY A 466 5.01 -9.17 -20.64
C GLY A 466 6.37 -9.83 -20.40
N GLN A 467 7.33 -9.66 -21.30
CA GLN A 467 8.71 -10.03 -21.01
C GLN A 467 9.26 -9.05 -19.97
N PRO A 468 9.81 -9.51 -18.86
CA PRO A 468 10.53 -8.65 -17.93
C PRO A 468 11.81 -8.18 -18.63
N GLY A 469 11.88 -6.91 -19.00
CA GLY A 469 13.09 -6.31 -19.60
C GLY A 469 12.95 -5.74 -20.99
N GLY A 470 11.77 -5.76 -21.60
CA GLY A 470 11.55 -5.12 -22.90
C GLY A 470 11.25 -3.62 -22.80
N ALA A 471 12.15 -2.83 -22.24
CA ALA A 471 12.18 -1.40 -22.48
C ALA A 471 12.67 -1.19 -23.91
N GLY A 472 11.76 -0.86 -24.83
CA GLY A 472 12.05 -0.12 -26.04
C GLY A 472 12.95 -0.78 -27.10
N ALA A 473 12.48 -1.87 -27.71
CA ALA A 473 12.82 -2.11 -29.10
C ALA A 473 11.53 -2.05 -29.91
N ARG A 474 11.10 -0.87 -30.29
CA ARG A 474 10.30 -0.73 -31.50
C ARG A 474 11.21 -1.19 -32.63
N PRO A 475 10.79 -2.16 -33.48
CA PRO A 475 11.49 -2.38 -34.75
C PRO A 475 11.34 -1.09 -35.54
N ASP A 476 12.47 -0.47 -35.88
CA ASP A 476 12.51 0.59 -36.87
C ASP A 476 11.86 0.08 -38.14
N ALA A 477 10.61 0.43 -38.35
CA ALA A 477 9.94 0.31 -39.64
C ALA A 477 10.31 1.55 -40.46
N ASP A 478 11.55 1.59 -40.95
CA ASP A 478 11.93 2.42 -42.08
C ASP A 478 13.33 2.00 -42.58
N SER A 479 13.38 0.83 -43.20
CA SER A 479 14.41 0.55 -44.23
C SER A 479 13.72 0.25 -45.55
N HIS A 480 13.03 1.24 -46.08
CA HIS A 480 12.69 1.20 -47.51
C HIS A 480 13.93 1.46 -48.32
N GLY A 481 14.19 0.50 -49.17
CA GLY A 481 15.32 0.39 -50.05
C GLY A 481 15.66 1.65 -50.84
N VAL A 482 16.93 1.96 -50.86
CA VAL A 482 17.56 2.69 -51.98
C VAL A 482 18.25 1.65 -52.84
N ALA A 483 17.65 1.47 -54.01
CA ALA A 483 18.20 0.65 -55.08
C ALA A 483 19.55 1.23 -55.52
N THR A 484 20.56 0.41 -55.46
CA THR A 484 21.85 0.62 -56.09
C THR A 484 21.74 0.47 -57.60
N THR A 485 21.84 1.56 -58.34
CA THR A 485 22.24 1.49 -59.75
C THR A 485 23.71 1.84 -59.82
N GLY A 486 24.48 0.90 -60.35
CA GLY A 486 25.91 1.03 -60.55
C GLY A 486 26.29 1.96 -61.68
N SER A 487 27.48 2.53 -61.58
CA SER A 487 28.37 2.78 -62.74
C SER A 487 29.80 2.94 -62.24
N ALA A 488 30.71 2.32 -62.96
CA ALA A 488 32.10 2.06 -62.69
C ALA A 488 33.00 3.31 -63.01
N PRO A 489 34.32 3.20 -62.86
CA PRO A 489 35.20 4.29 -62.44
C PRO A 489 35.89 4.97 -63.62
N THR A 490 36.31 6.21 -63.43
CA THR A 490 37.37 6.82 -64.26
C THR A 490 38.43 7.48 -63.39
N THR A 491 39.63 7.07 -63.70
CA THR A 491 40.97 7.53 -63.35
C THR A 491 41.17 9.05 -63.61
N GLY A 492 42.00 9.69 -62.79
CA GLY A 492 42.65 10.94 -63.21
C GLY A 492 43.20 11.81 -62.09
N ASN A 493 44.40 11.54 -61.70
CA ASN A 493 45.60 12.39 -61.57
C ASN A 493 45.53 13.78 -60.91
N ALA A 494 46.37 13.89 -59.90
CA ALA A 494 47.47 14.89 -59.78
C ALA A 494 47.20 16.29 -59.22
N ALA A 495 47.94 16.51 -58.15
CA ALA A 495 48.86 17.65 -57.92
C ALA A 495 48.31 18.89 -57.17
N ALA A 496 48.97 19.08 -56.08
CA ALA A 496 49.73 20.28 -55.69
C ALA A 496 49.01 21.45 -54.97
N ALA A 497 49.63 21.73 -53.88
CA ALA A 497 50.10 23.03 -53.35
C ALA A 497 49.13 23.94 -52.63
N GLU A 498 49.43 24.09 -51.36
CA GLU A 498 49.92 25.29 -50.66
C GLU A 498 48.98 26.48 -50.40
N HIS A 499 49.12 26.87 -49.13
CA HIS A 499 48.93 28.22 -48.55
C HIS A 499 47.51 28.72 -48.24
N TYR A 500 47.19 28.87 -47.05
CA TYR A 500 47.24 29.90 -45.96
C TYR A 500 46.54 29.41 -44.72
#